data_650c4a7dbb9fe26fedc3cf8d58d08dd0
#
_entry.id   650c4a7dbb9fe26fedc3cf8d58d08dd0
#
_cell.length_a   1.000
_cell.length_b   1.000
_cell.length_c   1.000
_cell.angle_alpha   90.00
_cell.angle_beta   90.00
_cell.angle_gamma   90.00
#
_symmetry.space_group_name_H-M   'P 1'
#
loop_
_entity.id
_entity.type
_entity.pdbx_description
1 polymer ?
#
loop_
_entity_poly.entity_id
_entity_poly.type
_entity_poly.pdbx_seq_one_letter_code
_entity_poly.pdbx_strand_id
1 'polypeptide(L)'
;MAVDKRPWVPEVIGDWWPIAGNPDLGKYQTDRQQPLDFGIWRAKDGTWQLWSCVRRTACGGRNRLFYRWEGAHLTDRFWRPVGVAMLADPEFGETEGGLQAPYVFYKDNKFYMFYGDWVNICLAISRDGKAFARRLNARGHSGLFAEKPGTSTRDPMVMAHQARYYMYYTAVPEGKGAIYCRTSADLFSWGDSVVVSSGGRAGDGPSDAECPFVFYLPPDSAFYLFRAHPDPRSKEYMTSIYRSANPLDFGVDTDKYLVGSLPFEVVRIVKDGPDFFISALNPDYTGIRLARMKWILR
;
A
#
# COMPACT_ATOMS: atom_id res chain seq x y z
N MET A 1 23.23 28.43 -2.68
CA MET A 1 22.76 28.21 -1.30
C MET A 1 23.01 26.76 -0.98
N ALA A 2 23.68 26.47 0.14
CA ALA A 2 23.87 25.06 0.57
C ALA A 2 22.50 24.48 0.89
N VAL A 3 22.11 23.39 0.21
CA VAL A 3 20.89 22.65 0.52
C VAL A 3 21.06 22.12 1.95
N ASP A 4 20.13 22.46 2.84
CA ASP A 4 20.12 21.94 4.21
C ASP A 4 20.10 20.40 4.13
N LYS A 5 21.16 19.75 4.63
CA LYS A 5 21.31 18.30 4.56
C LYS A 5 20.43 17.54 5.55
N ARG A 6 19.73 18.26 6.44
CA ARG A 6 18.82 17.64 7.41
C ARG A 6 17.63 17.03 6.69
N PRO A 7 17.23 15.79 7.03
CA PRO A 7 16.08 15.17 6.39
C PRO A 7 14.77 15.80 6.87
N TRP A 8 13.78 15.81 5.99
CA TRP A 8 12.40 16.02 6.37
C TRP A 8 11.81 14.71 6.89
N VAL A 9 11.03 14.77 7.94
CA VAL A 9 10.30 13.62 8.49
C VAL A 9 8.84 14.00 8.72
N PRO A 10 7.90 13.03 8.58
CA PRO A 10 6.50 13.27 8.91
C PRO A 10 6.31 13.35 10.42
N GLU A 11 5.55 14.35 10.86
CA GLU A 11 5.12 14.51 12.24
C GLU A 11 3.60 14.53 12.29
N VAL A 12 3.01 13.67 13.14
CA VAL A 12 1.57 13.65 13.39
C VAL A 12 1.18 14.91 14.16
N ILE A 13 0.08 15.56 13.74
CA ILE A 13 -0.46 16.77 14.39
C ILE A 13 -1.82 16.44 15.00
N GLY A 14 -1.95 16.68 16.31
CA GLY A 14 -3.19 16.41 17.03
C GLY A 14 -3.50 14.93 17.18
N ASP A 15 -4.78 14.61 17.32
CA ASP A 15 -5.24 13.27 17.59
C ASP A 15 -5.51 12.45 16.35
N TRP A 16 -5.40 11.14 16.49
CA TRP A 16 -5.90 10.17 15.54
C TRP A 16 -7.43 10.05 15.62
N TRP A 17 -8.09 9.86 14.49
CA TRP A 17 -9.50 9.50 14.45
C TRP A 17 -9.75 8.25 13.59
N PRO A 18 -10.69 7.38 14.02
CA PRO A 18 -11.06 6.20 13.25
C PRO A 18 -11.84 6.61 12.00
N ILE A 19 -11.48 6.03 10.85
CA ILE A 19 -12.21 6.18 9.59
C ILE A 19 -12.91 4.90 9.18
N ALA A 20 -12.39 3.72 9.57
CA ALA A 20 -12.99 2.43 9.31
C ALA A 20 -12.81 1.50 10.52
N GLY A 21 -13.86 0.78 10.87
CA GLY A 21 -13.84 -0.28 11.90
C GLY A 21 -13.75 -1.68 11.28
N ASN A 22 -13.83 -2.72 12.13
CA ASN A 22 -13.98 -4.09 11.68
C ASN A 22 -15.38 -4.27 11.05
N PRO A 23 -15.48 -4.63 9.75
CA PRO A 23 -16.75 -4.62 9.04
C PRO A 23 -17.62 -5.84 9.31
N ASP A 24 -18.94 -5.70 9.12
CA ASP A 24 -19.84 -6.83 8.95
C ASP A 24 -19.64 -7.42 7.54
N LEU A 25 -19.21 -8.69 7.47
CA LEU A 25 -18.97 -9.41 6.23
C LEU A 25 -20.11 -10.36 5.84
N GLY A 26 -21.21 -10.39 6.62
CA GLY A 26 -22.32 -11.31 6.39
C GLY A 26 -21.86 -12.76 6.38
N LYS A 27 -22.15 -13.51 5.30
CA LYS A 27 -21.76 -14.93 5.17
C LYS A 27 -20.23 -15.19 5.21
N TYR A 28 -19.41 -14.19 5.07
CA TYR A 28 -17.94 -14.32 5.12
C TYR A 28 -17.36 -13.93 6.48
N GLN A 29 -18.21 -13.60 7.45
CA GLN A 29 -17.81 -13.16 8.78
C GLN A 29 -17.15 -14.26 9.60
N THR A 30 -16.15 -13.87 10.39
CA THR A 30 -15.59 -14.67 11.47
C THR A 30 -15.34 -13.77 12.68
N ASP A 31 -15.16 -14.41 13.85
CA ASP A 31 -14.80 -13.71 15.11
C ASP A 31 -13.33 -13.22 15.13
N ARG A 32 -12.51 -13.67 14.17
CA ARG A 32 -11.08 -13.36 14.09
C ARG A 32 -10.69 -12.51 12.88
N GLN A 33 -11.66 -12.07 12.10
CA GLN A 33 -11.38 -11.23 10.93
C GLN A 33 -10.71 -9.91 11.30
N GLN A 34 -9.85 -9.41 10.41
CA GLN A 34 -9.08 -8.20 10.65
C GLN A 34 -8.94 -7.41 9.36
N PRO A 35 -9.34 -6.13 9.31
CA PRO A 35 -8.92 -5.24 8.23
C PRO A 35 -7.40 -5.05 8.28
N LEU A 36 -6.79 -5.01 7.11
CA LEU A 36 -5.35 -4.95 6.94
C LEU A 36 -5.04 -3.97 5.81
N ASP A 37 -4.02 -4.22 5.03
CA ASP A 37 -3.54 -3.39 3.93
C ASP A 37 -4.66 -2.70 3.15
N PHE A 38 -4.56 -1.39 3.00
CA PHE A 38 -5.65 -0.58 2.46
C PHE A 38 -5.14 0.50 1.49
N GLY A 39 -6.05 0.96 0.64
CA GLY A 39 -5.88 2.15 -0.17
C GLY A 39 -6.95 3.19 0.13
N ILE A 40 -6.57 4.48 0.02
CA ILE A 40 -7.47 5.63 0.17
C ILE A 40 -7.36 6.50 -1.07
N TRP A 41 -8.48 6.86 -1.68
CA TRP A 41 -8.50 7.77 -2.83
C TRP A 41 -9.81 8.54 -2.90
N ARG A 42 -9.82 9.63 -3.68
CA ARG A 42 -11.02 10.40 -3.96
C ARG A 42 -11.65 9.91 -5.26
N ALA A 43 -12.91 9.49 -5.22
CA ALA A 43 -13.68 9.07 -6.38
C ALA A 43 -14.11 10.28 -7.25
N LYS A 44 -14.61 9.98 -8.46
CA LYS A 44 -15.00 11.02 -9.43
C LYS A 44 -16.10 11.95 -8.93
N ASP A 45 -17.01 11.46 -8.10
CA ASP A 45 -18.09 12.24 -7.48
C ASP A 45 -17.65 13.07 -6.26
N GLY A 46 -16.36 13.04 -5.94
CA GLY A 46 -15.76 13.79 -4.84
C GLY A 46 -15.76 13.05 -3.50
N THR A 47 -16.43 11.90 -3.37
CA THR A 47 -16.41 11.11 -2.13
C THR A 47 -15.05 10.41 -1.95
N TRP A 48 -14.68 10.19 -0.71
CA TRP A 48 -13.50 9.43 -0.34
C TRP A 48 -13.83 7.95 -0.26
N GLN A 49 -12.97 7.14 -0.84
CA GLN A 49 -13.06 5.68 -0.83
C GLN A 49 -11.92 5.12 -0.01
N LEU A 50 -12.22 4.11 0.79
CA LEU A 50 -11.25 3.25 1.45
C LEU A 50 -11.61 1.81 1.12
N TRP A 51 -10.69 1.09 0.50
CA TRP A 51 -10.78 -0.36 0.36
C TRP A 51 -9.68 -1.00 1.18
N SER A 52 -10.02 -2.04 1.92
CA SER A 52 -9.06 -2.80 2.72
C SER A 52 -9.15 -4.28 2.39
N CYS A 53 -8.01 -4.92 2.40
CA CYS A 53 -7.91 -6.37 2.55
C CYS A 53 -8.41 -6.73 3.95
N VAL A 54 -9.41 -7.60 4.04
CA VAL A 54 -9.83 -8.19 5.31
C VAL A 54 -9.39 -9.65 5.31
N ARG A 55 -8.56 -10.03 6.27
CA ARG A 55 -8.03 -11.38 6.43
C ARG A 55 -8.80 -12.20 7.46
N ARG A 56 -8.56 -13.51 7.48
CA ARG A 56 -9.20 -14.47 8.43
C ARG A 56 -10.72 -14.49 8.28
N THR A 57 -11.20 -14.35 7.07
CA THR A 57 -12.62 -14.40 6.72
C THR A 57 -13.04 -15.83 6.34
N ALA A 58 -14.33 -16.08 6.16
CA ALA A 58 -14.89 -17.34 5.70
C ALA A 58 -15.04 -17.42 4.16
N CYS A 59 -14.24 -16.67 3.38
CA CYS A 59 -14.36 -16.65 1.92
C CYS A 59 -13.62 -17.79 1.19
N GLY A 60 -12.98 -18.70 1.91
CA GLY A 60 -12.23 -19.82 1.32
C GLY A 60 -10.75 -19.48 1.06
N GLY A 61 -9.99 -20.46 0.59
CA GLY A 61 -8.60 -20.35 0.17
C GLY A 61 -7.69 -19.66 1.20
N ARG A 62 -7.08 -18.55 0.82
CA ARG A 62 -6.23 -17.72 1.69
C ARG A 62 -7.03 -16.81 2.64
N ASN A 63 -8.37 -16.95 2.65
CA ASN A 63 -9.33 -16.26 3.53
C ASN A 63 -9.23 -14.73 3.58
N ARG A 64 -8.98 -14.10 2.44
CA ARG A 64 -8.90 -12.65 2.26
C ARG A 64 -9.86 -12.18 1.17
N LEU A 65 -10.47 -11.01 1.40
CA LEU A 65 -11.33 -10.33 0.44
C LEU A 65 -11.13 -8.81 0.58
N PHE A 66 -11.67 -8.03 -0.38
CA PHE A 66 -11.73 -6.58 -0.23
C PHE A 66 -13.11 -6.14 0.26
N TYR A 67 -13.08 -5.29 1.28
CA TYR A 67 -14.22 -4.56 1.79
C TYR A 67 -14.02 -3.05 1.60
N ARG A 68 -15.10 -2.30 1.42
CA ARG A 68 -15.00 -0.86 1.20
C ARG A 68 -15.87 -0.03 2.14
N TRP A 69 -15.35 1.18 2.42
CA TRP A 69 -16.02 2.27 3.13
C TRP A 69 -16.00 3.52 2.27
N GLU A 70 -16.94 4.44 2.53
CA GLU A 70 -17.08 5.70 1.83
C GLU A 70 -17.28 6.84 2.82
N GLY A 71 -16.50 7.93 2.68
CA GLY A 71 -16.62 9.16 3.44
C GLY A 71 -16.94 10.35 2.53
N ALA A 72 -17.70 11.33 3.03
CA ALA A 72 -17.92 12.58 2.30
C ALA A 72 -16.67 13.47 2.37
N HIS A 73 -16.05 13.54 3.54
CA HIS A 73 -14.82 14.29 3.77
C HIS A 73 -13.74 13.38 4.39
N LEU A 74 -12.48 13.68 4.10
CA LEU A 74 -11.35 12.93 4.65
C LEU A 74 -11.30 13.00 6.20
N THR A 75 -11.81 14.08 6.76
CA THR A 75 -11.87 14.33 8.20
C THR A 75 -13.06 13.70 8.91
N ASP A 76 -13.99 13.06 8.17
CA ASP A 76 -15.12 12.39 8.79
C ASP A 76 -14.66 11.19 9.61
N ARG A 77 -15.30 10.97 10.74
CA ARG A 77 -15.11 9.77 11.56
C ARG A 77 -16.05 8.67 11.10
N PHE A 78 -15.61 7.41 11.18
CA PHE A 78 -16.44 6.23 10.90
C PHE A 78 -17.16 6.34 9.55
N TRP A 79 -16.38 6.28 8.47
CA TRP A 79 -16.92 6.28 7.11
C TRP A 79 -17.96 5.18 6.94
N ARG A 80 -18.96 5.46 6.14
CA ARG A 80 -20.06 4.55 5.89
C ARG A 80 -19.55 3.23 5.31
N PRO A 81 -19.81 2.08 5.98
CA PRO A 81 -19.51 0.78 5.40
C PRO A 81 -20.41 0.54 4.18
N VAL A 82 -19.85 0.02 3.09
CA VAL A 82 -20.59 -0.20 1.84
C VAL A 82 -20.79 -1.69 1.58
N GLY A 83 -19.81 -2.53 1.92
CA GLY A 83 -19.91 -3.97 1.75
C GLY A 83 -18.66 -4.61 1.16
N VAL A 84 -18.73 -5.92 0.95
CA VAL A 84 -17.70 -6.68 0.23
C VAL A 84 -17.60 -6.13 -1.19
N ALA A 85 -16.40 -5.65 -1.53
CA ALA A 85 -16.14 -4.98 -2.79
C ALA A 85 -15.61 -5.92 -3.88
N MET A 86 -14.80 -6.92 -3.46
CA MET A 86 -14.19 -7.86 -4.40
C MET A 86 -13.79 -9.15 -3.68
N LEU A 87 -14.02 -10.27 -4.36
CA LEU A 87 -13.49 -11.58 -4.02
C LEU A 87 -12.46 -11.96 -5.08
N ALA A 88 -11.46 -12.76 -4.71
CA ALA A 88 -10.59 -13.40 -5.69
C ALA A 88 -11.42 -14.35 -6.57
N ASP A 89 -11.09 -14.39 -7.85
CA ASP A 89 -11.78 -15.21 -8.82
C ASP A 89 -10.77 -16.08 -9.59
N PRO A 90 -10.75 -17.39 -9.31
CA PRO A 90 -9.86 -18.33 -10.01
C PRO A 90 -10.08 -18.40 -11.53
N GLU A 91 -11.26 -18.04 -12.06
CA GLU A 91 -11.49 -17.95 -13.50
C GLU A 91 -10.62 -16.89 -14.17
N PHE A 92 -10.24 -15.86 -13.42
CA PHE A 92 -9.29 -14.84 -13.88
C PHE A 92 -7.84 -15.12 -13.45
N GLY A 93 -7.54 -16.35 -13.03
CA GLY A 93 -6.19 -16.78 -12.63
C GLY A 93 -5.77 -16.31 -11.26
N GLU A 94 -6.67 -15.78 -10.42
CA GLU A 94 -6.37 -15.33 -9.07
C GLU A 94 -6.38 -16.50 -8.08
N THR A 95 -5.50 -16.44 -7.08
CA THR A 95 -5.51 -17.39 -5.97
C THR A 95 -6.77 -17.23 -5.13
N GLU A 96 -7.54 -18.27 -4.90
CA GLU A 96 -8.75 -18.23 -4.09
C GLU A 96 -8.48 -17.58 -2.72
N GLY A 97 -9.29 -16.57 -2.37
CA GLY A 97 -9.15 -15.82 -1.14
C GLY A 97 -7.80 -15.08 -1.00
N GLY A 98 -7.08 -14.83 -2.09
CA GLY A 98 -5.72 -14.32 -2.07
C GLY A 98 -5.56 -12.80 -2.19
N LEU A 99 -6.63 -12.01 -2.19
CA LEU A 99 -6.56 -10.56 -2.43
C LEU A 99 -5.78 -9.82 -1.34
N GLN A 100 -4.85 -8.96 -1.74
CA GLN A 100 -3.96 -8.20 -0.85
C GLN A 100 -3.77 -6.77 -1.32
N ALA A 101 -3.70 -5.83 -0.37
CA ALA A 101 -3.20 -4.47 -0.49
C ALA A 101 -3.66 -3.71 -1.74
N PRO A 102 -4.91 -3.26 -1.82
CA PRO A 102 -5.37 -2.46 -2.95
C PRO A 102 -4.69 -1.09 -2.93
N TYR A 103 -4.16 -0.67 -4.06
CA TYR A 103 -3.63 0.66 -4.29
C TYR A 103 -4.23 1.26 -5.56
N VAL A 104 -4.76 2.48 -5.48
CA VAL A 104 -5.41 3.14 -6.63
C VAL A 104 -4.60 4.33 -7.10
N PHE A 105 -4.26 4.32 -8.39
CA PHE A 105 -3.60 5.40 -9.11
C PHE A 105 -4.59 6.05 -10.09
N TYR A 106 -4.73 7.39 -10.02
CA TYR A 106 -5.62 8.13 -10.92
C TYR A 106 -4.84 8.77 -12.05
N LYS A 107 -5.27 8.53 -13.29
CA LYS A 107 -4.68 9.12 -14.49
C LYS A 107 -5.70 9.16 -15.64
N ASP A 108 -5.70 10.22 -16.43
CA ASP A 108 -6.48 10.35 -17.66
C ASP A 108 -7.96 9.97 -17.46
N ASN A 109 -8.57 10.51 -16.40
CA ASN A 109 -9.95 10.25 -16.00
C ASN A 109 -10.28 8.76 -15.76
N LYS A 110 -9.29 7.96 -15.39
CA LYS A 110 -9.44 6.55 -15.00
C LYS A 110 -8.71 6.27 -13.69
N PHE A 111 -9.23 5.31 -12.96
CA PHE A 111 -8.66 4.79 -11.73
C PHE A 111 -8.09 3.41 -12.02
N TYR A 112 -6.81 3.22 -11.73
CA TYR A 112 -6.07 1.98 -11.90
C TYR A 112 -5.81 1.40 -10.53
N MET A 113 -6.51 0.31 -10.17
CA MET A 113 -6.30 -0.39 -8.90
C MET A 113 -5.33 -1.54 -9.12
N PHE A 114 -4.14 -1.41 -8.54
CA PHE A 114 -3.17 -2.49 -8.45
C PHE A 114 -3.39 -3.22 -7.12
N TYR A 115 -3.27 -4.55 -7.13
CA TYR A 115 -3.47 -5.38 -5.95
C TYR A 115 -2.72 -6.70 -6.08
N GLY A 116 -2.43 -7.37 -4.96
CA GLY A 116 -1.90 -8.72 -4.95
C GLY A 116 -3.01 -9.76 -4.99
N ASP A 117 -2.77 -10.89 -5.66
CA ASP A 117 -3.62 -12.10 -5.59
C ASP A 117 -2.95 -13.24 -4.81
N TRP A 118 -1.96 -12.93 -3.99
CA TRP A 118 -1.01 -13.81 -3.31
C TRP A 118 0.25 -14.14 -4.11
N VAL A 119 0.17 -14.30 -5.43
CA VAL A 119 1.30 -14.65 -6.32
C VAL A 119 1.64 -13.50 -7.26
N ASN A 120 0.62 -12.89 -7.87
CA ASN A 120 0.80 -11.86 -8.89
C ASN A 120 0.40 -10.48 -8.37
N ILE A 121 0.98 -9.45 -8.97
CA ILE A 121 0.35 -8.14 -9.00
C ILE A 121 -0.67 -8.13 -10.12
N CYS A 122 -1.89 -7.74 -9.79
CA CYS A 122 -3.05 -7.69 -10.68
C CYS A 122 -3.48 -6.25 -10.93
N LEU A 123 -4.32 -6.03 -11.94
CA LEU A 123 -4.86 -4.74 -12.30
C LEU A 123 -6.37 -4.79 -12.53
N ALA A 124 -7.10 -3.86 -11.89
CA ALA A 124 -8.48 -3.55 -12.21
C ALA A 124 -8.63 -2.05 -12.53
N ILE A 125 -9.59 -1.69 -13.37
CA ILE A 125 -9.78 -0.31 -13.85
C ILE A 125 -11.21 0.13 -13.56
N SER A 126 -11.35 1.41 -13.19
CA SER A 126 -12.64 2.06 -12.95
C SER A 126 -12.71 3.41 -13.67
N ARG A 127 -13.92 3.82 -14.03
CA ARG A 127 -14.20 5.17 -14.56
C ARG A 127 -14.71 6.13 -13.49
N ASP A 128 -15.25 5.60 -12.40
CA ASP A 128 -15.85 6.37 -11.31
C ASP A 128 -15.03 6.33 -10.00
N GLY A 129 -14.10 5.36 -9.90
CA GLY A 129 -13.31 5.12 -8.69
C GLY A 129 -14.05 4.32 -7.62
N LYS A 130 -15.18 3.69 -7.96
CA LYS A 130 -16.03 2.90 -7.04
C LYS A 130 -16.30 1.49 -7.53
N ALA A 131 -16.55 1.31 -8.83
CA ALA A 131 -16.74 0.02 -9.47
C ALA A 131 -15.53 -0.32 -10.33
N PHE A 132 -14.82 -1.39 -9.98
CA PHE A 132 -13.61 -1.81 -10.67
C PHE A 132 -13.84 -3.09 -11.46
N ALA A 133 -13.43 -3.10 -12.72
CA ALA A 133 -13.40 -4.27 -13.58
C ALA A 133 -11.95 -4.74 -13.76
N ARG A 134 -11.70 -6.04 -13.62
CA ARG A 134 -10.39 -6.66 -13.87
C ARG A 134 -9.91 -6.37 -15.28
N ARG A 135 -8.66 -6.00 -15.42
CA ARG A 135 -8.00 -5.85 -16.72
C ARG A 135 -7.32 -7.18 -17.05
N LEU A 136 -7.90 -7.91 -18.00
CA LEU A 136 -7.40 -9.23 -18.36
C LEU A 136 -6.30 -9.13 -19.43
N ASN A 137 -5.29 -9.97 -19.31
CA ASN A 137 -4.24 -10.19 -20.30
C ASN A 137 -4.75 -11.13 -21.42
N ALA A 138 -3.90 -11.46 -22.41
CA ALA A 138 -4.26 -12.32 -23.54
C ALA A 138 -4.66 -13.76 -23.13
N ARG A 139 -4.36 -14.18 -21.91
CA ARG A 139 -4.75 -15.50 -21.37
C ARG A 139 -6.06 -15.45 -20.57
N GLY A 140 -6.72 -14.30 -20.50
CA GLY A 140 -7.90 -14.09 -19.67
C GLY A 140 -7.60 -13.92 -18.18
N HIS A 141 -6.36 -13.67 -17.78
CA HIS A 141 -5.97 -13.52 -16.39
C HIS A 141 -5.76 -12.04 -16.00
N SER A 142 -6.07 -11.70 -14.75
CA SER A 142 -5.90 -10.36 -14.18
C SER A 142 -4.44 -10.04 -13.82
N GLY A 143 -3.57 -11.05 -13.68
CA GLY A 143 -2.18 -10.90 -13.30
C GLY A 143 -1.34 -10.17 -14.36
N LEU A 144 -0.58 -9.17 -13.91
CA LEU A 144 0.41 -8.45 -14.72
C LEU A 144 1.75 -9.18 -14.69
N PHE A 145 2.23 -9.50 -13.49
CA PHE A 145 3.49 -10.20 -13.26
C PHE A 145 3.56 -10.79 -11.84
N ALA A 146 4.47 -11.75 -11.66
CA ALA A 146 4.99 -12.21 -10.37
C ALA A 146 6.50 -12.01 -10.34
N GLU A 147 7.10 -11.90 -9.17
CA GLU A 147 8.58 -11.77 -9.08
C GLU A 147 9.26 -13.08 -9.44
N LYS A 148 8.76 -14.18 -8.91
CA LYS A 148 9.08 -15.55 -9.35
C LYS A 148 7.81 -16.41 -9.30
N PRO A 149 7.69 -17.44 -10.14
CA PRO A 149 6.56 -18.36 -10.06
C PRO A 149 6.37 -18.94 -8.66
N GLY A 150 5.15 -18.88 -8.13
CA GLY A 150 4.79 -19.44 -6.82
C GLY A 150 5.27 -18.64 -5.60
N THR A 151 5.97 -17.53 -5.77
CA THR A 151 6.37 -16.67 -4.66
C THR A 151 5.36 -15.57 -4.38
N SER A 152 5.24 -15.17 -3.13
CA SER A 152 4.37 -14.06 -2.75
C SER A 152 4.87 -12.74 -3.34
N THR A 153 4.03 -12.11 -4.18
CA THR A 153 4.24 -10.77 -4.73
C THR A 153 3.02 -9.92 -4.39
N ARG A 154 3.18 -8.85 -3.60
CA ARG A 154 2.07 -8.12 -2.97
C ARG A 154 2.39 -6.66 -2.69
N ASP A 155 1.45 -5.93 -2.12
CA ASP A 155 1.58 -4.57 -1.60
C ASP A 155 2.02 -3.55 -2.67
N PRO A 156 1.40 -3.54 -3.86
CA PRO A 156 1.80 -2.62 -4.91
C PRO A 156 1.50 -1.17 -4.52
N MET A 157 2.40 -0.27 -4.89
CA MET A 157 2.23 1.18 -4.81
C MET A 157 2.84 1.81 -6.05
N VAL A 158 2.10 2.69 -6.73
CA VAL A 158 2.56 3.34 -7.97
C VAL A 158 2.78 4.83 -7.74
N MET A 159 3.94 5.30 -8.14
CA MET A 159 4.30 6.73 -8.17
C MET A 159 4.62 7.14 -9.61
N ALA A 160 4.17 8.35 -10.00
CA ALA A 160 4.61 8.99 -11.24
C ALA A 160 5.72 10.00 -10.95
N HIS A 161 6.80 9.94 -11.71
CA HIS A 161 7.87 10.94 -11.65
C HIS A 161 8.57 11.04 -13.03
N GLN A 162 8.79 12.26 -13.54
CA GLN A 162 9.48 12.54 -14.80
C GLN A 162 9.02 11.68 -15.99
N ALA A 163 7.71 11.70 -16.26
CA ALA A 163 7.05 10.95 -17.34
C ALA A 163 7.22 9.42 -17.28
N ARG A 164 7.54 8.87 -16.12
CA ARG A 164 7.68 7.44 -15.87
C ARG A 164 6.88 7.05 -14.65
N TYR A 165 6.37 5.80 -14.63
CA TYR A 165 5.72 5.19 -13.48
C TYR A 165 6.69 4.23 -12.81
N TYR A 166 6.68 4.24 -11.49
CA TYR A 166 7.46 3.38 -10.61
C TYR A 166 6.47 2.59 -9.77
N MET A 167 6.46 1.27 -9.90
CA MET A 167 5.69 0.40 -9.01
C MET A 167 6.62 -0.22 -8.00
N TYR A 168 6.42 0.14 -6.74
CA TYR A 168 7.08 -0.49 -5.60
C TYR A 168 6.16 -1.58 -5.07
N TYR A 169 6.72 -2.72 -4.69
CA TYR A 169 5.96 -3.86 -4.18
C TYR A 169 6.83 -4.73 -3.29
N THR A 170 6.18 -5.51 -2.43
CA THR A 170 6.81 -6.54 -1.61
C THR A 170 6.91 -7.83 -2.41
N ALA A 171 8.07 -8.49 -2.39
CA ALA A 171 8.18 -9.87 -2.79
C ALA A 171 9.14 -10.65 -1.88
N VAL A 172 8.94 -11.99 -1.82
CA VAL A 172 9.64 -12.86 -0.89
C VAL A 172 10.21 -14.07 -1.65
N PRO A 173 11.07 -13.85 -2.65
CA PRO A 173 11.78 -14.97 -3.27
C PRO A 173 12.75 -15.58 -2.25
N GLU A 174 12.81 -16.92 -2.20
CA GLU A 174 13.75 -17.64 -1.34
C GLU A 174 13.64 -17.35 0.17
N GLY A 175 12.46 -16.86 0.61
CA GLY A 175 12.20 -16.60 2.04
C GLY A 175 12.69 -15.26 2.56
N LYS A 176 13.38 -14.44 1.75
CA LYS A 176 13.84 -13.09 2.11
C LYS A 176 12.88 -12.05 1.57
N GLY A 177 12.27 -11.25 2.46
CA GLY A 177 11.42 -10.11 2.11
C GLY A 177 12.24 -8.92 1.61
N ALA A 178 11.80 -8.30 0.51
CA ALA A 178 12.42 -7.09 -0.01
C ALA A 178 11.39 -6.22 -0.73
N ILE A 179 11.70 -4.92 -0.81
CA ILE A 179 10.97 -4.01 -1.66
C ILE A 179 11.63 -3.99 -3.04
N TYR A 180 10.85 -4.34 -4.03
CA TYR A 180 11.20 -4.32 -5.45
C TYR A 180 10.59 -3.10 -6.12
N CYS A 181 11.18 -2.70 -7.25
CA CYS A 181 10.61 -1.68 -8.13
C CYS A 181 10.68 -2.14 -9.58
N ARG A 182 9.59 -1.94 -10.31
CA ARG A 182 9.53 -2.00 -11.78
C ARG A 182 9.13 -0.65 -12.32
N THR A 183 9.53 -0.33 -13.54
CA THR A 183 9.15 0.92 -14.19
C THR A 183 8.29 0.66 -15.42
N SER A 184 7.42 1.63 -15.76
CA SER A 184 6.51 1.57 -16.89
C SER A 184 6.37 2.95 -17.54
N ALA A 185 6.04 2.98 -18.82
CA ALA A 185 5.61 4.18 -19.54
C ALA A 185 4.08 4.30 -19.68
N ASP A 186 3.34 3.19 -19.47
CA ASP A 186 1.92 3.08 -19.83
C ASP A 186 1.00 2.51 -18.73
N LEU A 187 1.54 2.06 -17.60
CA LEU A 187 0.87 1.35 -16.49
C LEU A 187 0.47 -0.10 -16.80
N PHE A 188 0.76 -0.61 -17.98
CA PHE A 188 0.39 -1.96 -18.44
C PHE A 188 1.59 -2.85 -18.64
N SER A 189 2.63 -2.33 -19.25
CA SER A 189 3.89 -3.01 -19.55
C SER A 189 4.93 -2.60 -18.51
N TRP A 190 5.40 -3.53 -17.71
CA TRP A 190 6.37 -3.30 -16.66
C TRP A 190 7.71 -3.95 -17.01
N GLY A 191 8.78 -3.19 -16.92
CA GLY A 191 10.14 -3.66 -17.16
C GLY A 191 10.65 -4.63 -16.09
N ASP A 192 11.94 -4.95 -16.18
CA ASP A 192 12.59 -5.80 -15.18
C ASP A 192 12.59 -5.19 -13.79
N SER A 193 12.56 -6.03 -12.77
CA SER A 193 12.59 -5.62 -11.39
C SER A 193 14.01 -5.32 -10.89
N VAL A 194 14.09 -4.38 -9.96
CA VAL A 194 15.28 -4.16 -9.14
C VAL A 194 14.89 -4.18 -7.66
N VAL A 195 15.74 -4.73 -6.81
CA VAL A 195 15.59 -4.60 -5.35
C VAL A 195 16.00 -3.18 -4.98
N VAL A 196 15.11 -2.44 -4.32
CA VAL A 196 15.37 -1.04 -3.92
C VAL A 196 15.57 -0.87 -2.44
N SER A 197 15.11 -1.82 -1.61
CA SER A 197 15.33 -1.80 -0.16
C SER A 197 15.16 -3.21 0.43
N SER A 198 16.09 -3.62 1.28
CA SER A 198 16.03 -4.86 2.05
C SER A 198 16.94 -4.80 3.27
N GLY A 199 16.82 -5.79 4.18
CA GLY A 199 17.77 -6.00 5.27
C GLY A 199 17.92 -4.80 6.20
N GLY A 200 19.17 -4.54 6.63
CA GLY A 200 19.47 -3.54 7.65
C GLY A 200 18.99 -3.98 9.03
N ARG A 201 18.59 -3.03 9.88
CA ARG A 201 18.11 -3.32 11.25
C ARG A 201 16.82 -4.14 11.30
N ALA A 202 16.04 -4.14 10.22
CA ALA A 202 14.79 -4.89 10.15
C ALA A 202 15.03 -6.41 10.08
N GLY A 203 16.15 -6.84 9.48
CA GLY A 203 16.48 -8.25 9.28
C GLY A 203 16.19 -8.73 7.86
N ASP A 204 16.28 -10.06 7.68
CA ASP A 204 16.20 -10.74 6.38
C ASP A 204 15.03 -11.73 6.30
N GLY A 205 14.11 -11.69 7.26
CA GLY A 205 12.93 -12.56 7.27
C GLY A 205 11.91 -12.20 6.19
N PRO A 206 10.92 -13.06 5.97
CA PRO A 206 9.91 -12.87 4.92
C PRO A 206 9.00 -11.66 5.13
N SER A 207 8.91 -11.13 6.36
CA SER A 207 8.10 -9.96 6.74
C SER A 207 8.95 -8.73 7.09
N ASP A 208 10.26 -8.76 6.88
CA ASP A 208 11.15 -7.68 7.32
C ASP A 208 11.23 -6.51 6.31
N ALA A 209 10.50 -6.60 5.19
CA ALA A 209 10.32 -5.51 4.24
C ALA A 209 8.97 -5.63 3.53
N GLU A 210 7.94 -4.93 4.05
CA GLU A 210 6.56 -5.00 3.56
C GLU A 210 5.95 -3.62 3.33
N CYS A 211 4.82 -3.60 2.63
CA CYS A 211 3.89 -2.47 2.49
C CYS A 211 4.56 -1.16 2.08
N PRO A 212 5.34 -1.12 0.99
CA PRO A 212 6.04 0.09 0.58
C PRO A 212 5.06 1.23 0.30
N PHE A 213 5.46 2.44 0.69
CA PHE A 213 4.84 3.66 0.23
C PHE A 213 5.94 4.67 -0.07
N VAL A 214 6.01 5.19 -1.30
CA VAL A 214 7.03 6.14 -1.72
C VAL A 214 6.39 7.50 -2.00
N PHE A 215 6.96 8.54 -1.41
CA PHE A 215 6.54 9.93 -1.59
C PHE A 215 7.70 10.78 -2.08
N TYR A 216 7.52 11.49 -3.19
CA TYR A 216 8.47 12.52 -3.63
C TYR A 216 8.14 13.84 -2.93
N LEU A 217 9.10 14.41 -2.23
CA LEU A 217 8.97 15.68 -1.52
C LEU A 217 9.69 16.80 -2.30
N PRO A 218 8.97 17.64 -3.07
CA PRO A 218 9.58 18.64 -3.93
C PRO A 218 10.51 19.63 -3.20
N PRO A 219 10.19 20.14 -1.99
CA PRO A 219 11.10 21.05 -1.26
C PRO A 219 12.46 20.43 -0.92
N ASP A 220 12.53 19.10 -0.79
CA ASP A 220 13.75 18.35 -0.50
C ASP A 220 14.39 17.75 -1.76
N SER A 221 13.67 17.76 -2.88
CA SER A 221 14.06 17.10 -4.12
C SER A 221 14.47 15.64 -3.91
N ALA A 222 13.80 14.94 -2.98
CA ALA A 222 14.11 13.58 -2.58
C ALA A 222 12.86 12.71 -2.48
N PHE A 223 13.09 11.40 -2.56
CA PHE A 223 12.08 10.37 -2.38
C PHE A 223 12.17 9.81 -0.96
N TYR A 224 11.02 9.54 -0.38
CA TYR A 224 10.88 8.98 0.96
C TYR A 224 10.15 7.65 0.85
N LEU A 225 10.84 6.54 1.16
CA LEU A 225 10.25 5.21 1.26
C LEU A 225 9.84 4.96 2.71
N PHE A 226 8.58 4.61 2.90
CA PHE A 226 8.02 4.04 4.11
C PHE A 226 7.99 2.53 3.93
N ARG A 227 8.67 1.78 4.79
CA ARG A 227 8.79 0.32 4.74
C ARG A 227 8.38 -0.28 6.08
N ALA A 228 7.32 -1.07 6.09
CA ALA A 228 6.84 -1.77 7.28
C ALA A 228 7.69 -3.01 7.56
N HIS A 229 7.90 -3.31 8.84
CA HIS A 229 8.56 -4.51 9.32
C HIS A 229 8.27 -4.71 10.82
N PRO A 230 8.39 -5.93 11.37
CA PRO A 230 8.40 -6.13 12.81
C PRO A 230 9.62 -5.46 13.45
N ASP A 231 9.44 -4.81 14.60
CA ASP A 231 10.58 -4.39 15.42
C ASP A 231 11.35 -5.62 15.90
N PRO A 232 12.67 -5.70 15.70
CA PRO A 232 13.44 -6.88 16.07
C PRO A 232 13.37 -7.25 17.56
N ARG A 233 13.06 -6.29 18.43
CA ARG A 233 13.00 -6.47 19.88
C ARG A 233 11.58 -6.77 20.38
N SER A 234 10.63 -5.86 20.09
CA SER A 234 9.24 -5.97 20.57
C SER A 234 8.39 -6.92 19.75
N LYS A 235 8.76 -7.18 18.49
CA LYS A 235 7.99 -7.89 17.48
C LYS A 235 6.70 -7.16 17.05
N GLU A 236 6.45 -5.97 17.56
CA GLU A 236 5.38 -5.10 17.08
C GLU A 236 5.77 -4.50 15.72
N TYR A 237 4.79 -4.31 14.86
CA TYR A 237 5.05 -3.71 13.56
C TYR A 237 5.33 -2.22 13.68
N MET A 238 6.32 -1.78 12.91
CA MET A 238 6.71 -0.38 12.76
C MET A 238 6.98 -0.05 11.29
N THR A 239 7.15 1.22 10.99
CA THR A 239 7.54 1.69 9.66
C THR A 239 8.85 2.45 9.74
N SER A 240 9.87 1.99 9.02
CA SER A 240 11.12 2.72 8.79
C SER A 240 10.98 3.69 7.62
N ILE A 241 11.63 4.85 7.71
CA ILE A 241 11.59 5.91 6.70
C ILE A 241 12.99 6.07 6.12
N TYR A 242 13.12 5.87 4.82
CA TYR A 242 14.38 6.01 4.08
C TYR A 242 14.27 7.19 3.12
N ARG A 243 15.32 8.03 3.05
CA ARG A 243 15.41 9.19 2.17
C ARG A 243 16.47 8.96 1.11
N SER A 244 16.12 9.13 -0.15
CA SER A 244 17.06 8.99 -1.27
C SER A 244 16.79 10.00 -2.38
N ALA A 245 17.85 10.45 -3.08
CA ALA A 245 17.71 11.21 -4.32
C ALA A 245 17.41 10.30 -5.53
N ASN A 246 17.61 8.98 -5.39
CA ASN A 246 17.36 8.00 -6.43
C ASN A 246 16.12 7.15 -6.08
N PRO A 247 15.05 7.15 -6.90
CA PRO A 247 13.85 6.35 -6.65
C PRO A 247 14.08 4.84 -6.75
N LEU A 248 15.24 4.39 -7.24
CA LEU A 248 15.60 2.98 -7.38
C LEU A 248 16.64 2.50 -6.33
N ASP A 249 16.97 3.33 -5.33
CA ASP A 249 17.93 2.94 -4.27
C ASP A 249 17.55 3.58 -2.93
N PHE A 250 17.02 2.78 -2.00
CA PHE A 250 16.75 3.14 -0.60
C PHE A 250 17.59 2.31 0.38
N GLY A 251 18.59 1.59 -0.13
CA GLY A 251 19.49 0.75 0.64
C GLY A 251 19.09 -0.73 0.60
N VAL A 252 19.96 -1.54 -0.01
CA VAL A 252 19.91 -2.99 -0.01
C VAL A 252 20.89 -3.46 1.03
N ASP A 253 20.42 -4.25 2.00
CA ASP A 253 21.18 -4.80 3.14
C ASP A 253 21.90 -3.72 3.98
N THR A 254 21.31 -2.51 4.07
CA THR A 254 21.92 -1.38 4.77
C THR A 254 20.88 -0.36 5.20
N ASP A 255 21.18 0.36 6.29
CA ASP A 255 20.40 1.50 6.80
C ASP A 255 20.97 2.87 6.40
N LYS A 256 21.86 2.94 5.38
CA LYS A 256 22.54 4.21 5.02
C LYS A 256 21.60 5.38 4.71
N TYR A 257 20.36 5.09 4.28
CA TYR A 257 19.34 6.07 3.92
C TYR A 257 18.24 6.25 4.99
N LEU A 258 18.33 5.54 6.11
CA LEU A 258 17.36 5.62 7.18
C LEU A 258 17.39 7.00 7.83
N VAL A 259 16.23 7.67 7.92
CA VAL A 259 16.10 9.02 8.50
C VAL A 259 15.12 9.08 9.66
N GLY A 260 14.32 8.04 9.87
CA GLY A 260 13.36 7.98 10.97
C GLY A 260 12.54 6.70 10.99
N SER A 261 11.64 6.62 11.96
CA SER A 261 10.66 5.53 12.08
C SER A 261 9.36 6.02 12.70
N LEU A 262 8.29 5.25 12.46
CA LEU A 262 6.95 5.46 13.02
C LEU A 262 6.50 4.19 13.75
N PRO A 263 5.86 4.28 14.93
CA PRO A 263 5.46 3.14 15.73
C PRO A 263 4.11 2.56 15.26
N PHE A 264 3.92 2.38 13.96
CA PHE A 264 2.74 1.80 13.35
C PHE A 264 3.04 1.33 11.93
N GLU A 265 2.22 0.44 11.42
CA GLU A 265 2.37 -0.15 10.10
C GLU A 265 1.35 0.37 9.07
N VAL A 266 1.57 0.00 7.79
CA VAL A 266 0.70 0.33 6.64
C VAL A 266 0.45 1.83 6.52
N VAL A 267 1.56 2.60 6.48
CA VAL A 267 1.51 4.05 6.31
C VAL A 267 1.05 4.40 4.90
N ARG A 268 0.06 5.31 4.81
CA ARG A 268 -0.29 6.00 3.57
C ARG A 268 -0.36 7.49 3.85
N ILE A 269 0.32 8.28 3.01
CA ILE A 269 0.19 9.74 3.06
C ILE A 269 -0.87 10.13 2.04
N VAL A 270 -1.91 10.81 2.52
CA VAL A 270 -3.02 11.30 1.71
C VAL A 270 -2.95 12.82 1.67
N LYS A 271 -3.11 13.38 0.49
CA LYS A 271 -3.12 14.83 0.29
C LYS A 271 -4.53 15.29 -0.08
N ASP A 272 -5.04 16.33 0.62
CA ASP A 272 -6.29 16.99 0.28
C ASP A 272 -6.05 18.51 0.24
N GLY A 273 -6.03 19.07 -0.96
CA GLY A 273 -5.61 20.46 -1.16
C GLY A 273 -4.18 20.71 -0.65
N PRO A 274 -3.99 21.68 0.26
CA PRO A 274 -2.68 21.96 0.88
C PRO A 274 -2.34 21.03 2.04
N ASP A 275 -3.33 20.32 2.60
CA ASP A 275 -3.21 19.53 3.81
C ASP A 275 -2.65 18.13 3.53
N PHE A 276 -1.85 17.64 4.46
CA PHE A 276 -1.36 16.27 4.49
C PHE A 276 -1.98 15.50 5.66
N PHE A 277 -2.32 14.24 5.36
CA PHE A 277 -2.82 13.29 6.32
C PHE A 277 -1.98 12.03 6.27
N ILE A 278 -1.89 11.35 7.40
CA ILE A 278 -1.23 10.06 7.52
C ILE A 278 -2.24 9.06 8.05
N SER A 279 -2.29 7.89 7.44
CA SER A 279 -3.16 6.80 7.87
C SER A 279 -2.35 5.62 8.37
N ALA A 280 -2.95 4.83 9.25
CA ALA A 280 -2.35 3.62 9.81
C ALA A 280 -3.45 2.64 10.26
N LEU A 281 -3.07 1.38 10.47
CA LEU A 281 -3.91 0.43 11.19
C LEU A 281 -4.02 0.79 12.67
N ASN A 282 -5.12 0.40 13.29
CA ASN A 282 -5.19 0.35 14.74
C ASN A 282 -4.22 -0.73 15.25
N PRO A 283 -3.57 -0.54 16.41
CA PRO A 283 -2.61 -1.52 16.95
C PRO A 283 -3.20 -2.92 17.18
N ASP A 284 -4.50 -3.02 17.42
CA ASP A 284 -5.25 -4.25 17.64
C ASP A 284 -5.89 -4.83 16.35
N TYR A 285 -5.60 -4.22 15.18
CA TYR A 285 -6.19 -4.57 13.87
C TYR A 285 -7.72 -4.48 13.81
N THR A 286 -8.34 -3.68 14.67
CA THR A 286 -9.80 -3.49 14.67
C THR A 286 -10.29 -2.45 13.66
N GLY A 287 -9.38 -1.78 12.97
CA GLY A 287 -9.75 -0.75 12.01
C GLY A 287 -8.59 0.09 11.51
N ILE A 288 -8.95 1.16 10.82
CA ILE A 288 -8.03 2.09 10.17
C ILE A 288 -8.30 3.50 10.72
N ARG A 289 -7.22 4.20 11.03
CA ARG A 289 -7.24 5.55 11.60
C ARG A 289 -6.49 6.52 10.70
N LEU A 290 -6.84 7.79 10.83
CA LEU A 290 -6.23 8.90 10.11
C LEU A 290 -5.83 9.98 11.11
N ALA A 291 -4.78 10.75 10.79
CA ALA A 291 -4.38 11.95 11.52
C ALA A 291 -3.89 13.02 10.54
N ARG A 292 -3.91 14.28 10.95
CA ARG A 292 -3.19 15.33 10.23
C ARG A 292 -1.69 15.14 10.41
N MET A 293 -0.92 15.54 9.40
CA MET A 293 0.53 15.54 9.49
C MET A 293 1.16 16.75 8.84
N LYS A 294 2.37 17.05 9.23
CA LYS A 294 3.26 18.00 8.54
C LYS A 294 4.62 17.35 8.32
N TRP A 295 5.35 17.87 7.35
CA TRP A 295 6.76 17.57 7.19
C TRP A 295 7.58 18.56 8.03
N ILE A 296 8.54 18.06 8.80
CA ILE A 296 9.46 18.86 9.61
C ILE A 296 10.92 18.53 9.30
N LEU A 297 11.79 19.49 9.35
CA LEU A 297 13.24 19.31 9.27
C LEU A 297 13.77 18.79 10.63
N ARG A 298 14.57 17.72 10.61
CA ARG A 298 15.23 17.16 11.79
C ARG A 298 16.75 17.17 11.66
#